data_9a066daa6ca244a5d94ec3e43277f3e7
#
_entry.id   9a066daa6ca244a5d94ec3e43277f3e7
#
_cell.length_a   1.000
_cell.length_b   1.000
_cell.length_c   1.000
_cell.angle_alpha   90.00
_cell.angle_beta   90.00
_cell.angle_gamma   90.00
#
_symmetry.space_group_name_H-M   'P 1'
#
loop_
_entity.id
_entity.type
_entity.pdbx_description
1 polymer ?
#
loop_
_entity_poly.entity_id
_entity_poly.type
_entity_poly.pdbx_seq_one_letter_code
_entity_poly.pdbx_strand_id
1 'polypeptide(L)'
;MLLTVLLLLAASCLPGYALCRVLDGSADRVRKILLTPALGLLLLFGLAGGLLYSNLWTWGLMSACVLLLNAFALAHIQRKVTDRKALTPWQALEAAMHGEISAGEETTLSEEANTQRWFQSHRRPLPFVIGAVVALSCLTLPFLQTLPFGVDWIGFSMLSGQIHATGSMNLPGTNEGFWTYPPAFPALAAWIQSSLGLSSGQAVFHLGHYSLFTLILGIGGAMDRQGAGAQAVMAMALGAGLFAKVFDSGYPTVASQLGLVVGLLVLLRPSSTRGKHHTRGFILAFLCVTLIHPTGAIYLGMLMAAHLVIGLRLDEKHGANVQRLLVTSAFLLTTAAAVALLILAPRMLEASVFAEYGWQGGRPLLTYNLLLLIGGAYAAWRLRTSVEGMLLATWFAGVWVLSGIHLVEGLEQIPILSLLSYVLYSMGLHAFHVPLAVLFALLWSDSTNLTSVEQKRGFVGVGWDP
;
A
#
# COMPACT_ATOMS: atom_id res chain seq x y z
N MET A 1 -5.31 20.19 -9.73
CA MET A 1 -4.67 19.35 -8.70
C MET A 1 -5.14 19.68 -7.27
N LEU A 2 -5.04 20.93 -6.79
CA LEU A 2 -5.43 21.27 -5.40
C LEU A 2 -6.86 20.83 -5.05
N LEU A 3 -7.85 21.14 -5.89
CA LEU A 3 -9.24 20.73 -5.67
C LEU A 3 -9.38 19.20 -5.62
N THR A 4 -8.63 18.46 -6.43
CA THR A 4 -8.62 16.99 -6.38
C THR A 4 -8.07 16.48 -5.07
N VAL A 5 -6.96 17.05 -4.58
CA VAL A 5 -6.39 16.70 -3.27
C VAL A 5 -7.40 16.97 -2.16
N LEU A 6 -8.03 18.15 -2.15
CA LEU A 6 -9.04 18.50 -1.14
C LEU A 6 -10.26 17.57 -1.20
N LEU A 7 -10.77 17.27 -2.39
CA LEU A 7 -11.87 16.31 -2.57
C LEU A 7 -11.51 14.94 -2.02
N LEU A 8 -10.33 14.41 -2.40
CA LEU A 8 -9.89 13.09 -1.97
C LEU A 8 -9.60 13.04 -0.47
N LEU A 9 -9.02 14.08 0.12
CA LEU A 9 -8.85 14.18 1.58
C LEU A 9 -10.20 14.24 2.30
N ALA A 10 -11.14 15.08 1.83
CA ALA A 10 -12.47 15.15 2.42
C ALA A 10 -13.23 13.82 2.35
N ALA A 11 -13.07 13.08 1.24
CA ALA A 11 -13.72 11.79 1.05
C ALA A 11 -13.07 10.66 1.85
N SER A 12 -11.76 10.70 2.08
CA SER A 12 -10.96 9.57 2.58
C SER A 12 -10.48 9.70 4.02
N CYS A 13 -10.31 10.92 4.56
CA CYS A 13 -9.66 11.09 5.87
C CYS A 13 -10.44 10.44 7.03
N LEU A 14 -11.74 10.62 7.12
CA LEU A 14 -12.52 10.02 8.21
C LEU A 14 -12.54 8.49 8.13
N PRO A 15 -12.86 7.87 6.97
CA PRO A 15 -12.79 6.42 6.84
C PRO A 15 -11.39 5.86 7.05
N GLY A 16 -10.37 6.51 6.52
CA GLY A 16 -8.97 6.12 6.70
C GLY A 16 -8.53 6.19 8.15
N TYR A 17 -8.92 7.25 8.87
CA TYR A 17 -8.65 7.39 10.29
C TYR A 17 -9.37 6.31 11.13
N ALA A 18 -10.65 6.03 10.82
CA ALA A 18 -11.38 4.95 11.49
C ALA A 18 -10.72 3.59 11.26
N LEU A 19 -10.31 3.29 10.02
CA LEU A 19 -9.59 2.06 9.69
C LEU A 19 -8.21 2.02 10.36
N CYS A 20 -7.48 3.12 10.40
CA CYS A 20 -6.20 3.24 11.12
C CYS A 20 -6.38 2.88 12.61
N ARG A 21 -7.41 3.39 13.27
CA ARG A 21 -7.70 3.05 14.67
C ARG A 21 -8.07 1.59 14.88
N VAL A 22 -8.73 0.96 13.93
CA VAL A 22 -9.06 -0.47 13.98
C VAL A 22 -7.81 -1.33 13.81
N LEU A 23 -6.95 -0.98 12.85
CA LEU A 23 -5.74 -1.75 12.54
C LEU A 23 -4.58 -1.44 13.49
N ASP A 24 -4.48 -0.21 13.96
CA ASP A 24 -3.42 0.24 14.83
C ASP A 24 -3.87 1.33 15.82
N GLY A 25 -4.59 0.90 16.83
CA GLY A 25 -5.07 1.79 17.90
C GLY A 25 -3.96 2.47 18.70
N SER A 26 -2.73 1.93 18.64
CA SER A 26 -1.55 2.46 19.34
C SER A 26 -0.75 3.47 18.51
N ALA A 27 -1.18 3.79 17.27
CA ALA A 27 -0.50 4.76 16.44
C ALA A 27 -0.51 6.14 17.12
N ASP A 28 0.67 6.79 17.15
CA ASP A 28 0.79 8.20 17.55
C ASP A 28 0.19 9.15 16.50
N ARG A 29 0.24 10.45 16.77
CA ARG A 29 -0.34 11.48 15.86
C ARG A 29 0.33 11.47 14.49
N VAL A 30 1.65 11.41 14.44
CA VAL A 30 2.40 11.47 13.16
C VAL A 30 2.05 10.24 12.32
N ARG A 31 2.09 9.08 12.93
CA ARG A 31 1.76 7.82 12.27
C ARG A 31 0.31 7.77 11.78
N LYS A 32 -0.65 8.28 12.57
CA LYS A 32 -2.04 8.44 12.14
C LYS A 32 -2.15 9.34 10.89
N ILE A 33 -1.43 10.49 10.89
CA ILE A 33 -1.41 11.41 9.73
C ILE A 33 -0.86 10.71 8.49
N LEU A 34 0.22 9.94 8.62
CA LEU A 34 0.84 9.24 7.49
C LEU A 34 -0.05 8.12 6.93
N LEU A 35 -0.73 7.37 7.80
CA LEU A 35 -1.55 6.22 7.42
C LEU A 35 -2.93 6.59 6.87
N THR A 36 -3.55 7.61 7.44
CA THR A 36 -4.95 7.98 7.17
C THR A 36 -5.27 8.19 5.68
N PRO A 37 -4.52 8.98 4.91
CA PRO A 37 -4.82 9.19 3.50
C PRO A 37 -4.71 7.91 2.66
N ALA A 38 -3.70 7.09 2.92
CA ALA A 38 -3.48 5.84 2.19
C ALA A 38 -4.59 4.81 2.44
N LEU A 39 -4.95 4.61 3.71
CA LEU A 39 -6.02 3.69 4.11
C LEU A 39 -7.39 4.17 3.60
N GLY A 40 -7.64 5.46 3.65
CA GLY A 40 -8.88 6.03 3.13
C GLY A 40 -8.98 5.95 1.61
N LEU A 41 -7.91 6.21 0.89
CA LEU A 41 -7.86 6.08 -0.56
C LEU A 41 -8.07 4.63 -1.00
N LEU A 42 -7.48 3.66 -0.28
CA LEU A 42 -7.72 2.24 -0.52
C LEU A 42 -9.21 1.87 -0.41
N LEU A 43 -9.90 2.39 0.61
CA LEU A 43 -11.34 2.18 0.78
C LEU A 43 -12.16 2.83 -0.35
N LEU A 44 -11.78 4.04 -0.80
CA LEU A 44 -12.45 4.69 -1.94
C LEU A 44 -12.29 3.88 -3.23
N PHE A 45 -11.12 3.31 -3.48
CA PHE A 45 -10.91 2.41 -4.61
C PHE A 45 -11.79 1.16 -4.49
N GLY A 46 -11.82 0.52 -3.32
CA GLY A 46 -12.67 -0.63 -3.09
C GLY A 46 -14.15 -0.32 -3.33
N LEU A 47 -14.62 0.84 -2.86
CA LEU A 47 -15.98 1.31 -3.05
C LEU A 47 -16.29 1.55 -4.54
N ALA A 48 -15.47 2.33 -5.23
CA ALA A 48 -15.67 2.67 -6.64
C ALA A 48 -15.65 1.41 -7.53
N GLY A 49 -14.68 0.53 -7.29
CA GLY A 49 -14.55 -0.74 -8.00
C GLY A 49 -15.72 -1.70 -7.71
N GLY A 50 -16.15 -1.79 -6.44
CA GLY A 50 -17.26 -2.61 -6.04
C GLY A 50 -18.60 -2.16 -6.66
N LEU A 51 -18.87 -0.86 -6.69
CA LEU A 51 -20.06 -0.31 -7.33
C LEU A 51 -20.07 -0.59 -8.84
N LEU A 52 -18.94 -0.39 -9.51
CA LEU A 52 -18.83 -0.65 -10.93
C LEU A 52 -18.97 -2.15 -11.25
N TYR A 53 -18.31 -3.00 -10.45
CA TYR A 53 -18.42 -4.46 -10.56
C TYR A 53 -19.85 -4.96 -10.45
N SER A 54 -20.62 -4.35 -9.57
CA SER A 54 -22.03 -4.70 -9.35
C SER A 54 -22.99 -4.03 -10.36
N ASN A 55 -22.48 -3.33 -11.38
CA ASN A 55 -23.28 -2.53 -12.34
C ASN A 55 -24.17 -1.47 -11.65
N LEU A 56 -23.77 -0.99 -10.50
CA LEU A 56 -24.51 0.02 -9.72
C LEU A 56 -23.83 1.40 -9.77
N TRP A 57 -22.76 1.54 -10.55
CA TRP A 57 -21.99 2.77 -10.54
C TRP A 57 -22.77 3.92 -11.19
N THR A 58 -23.01 4.95 -10.41
CA THR A 58 -23.43 6.30 -10.88
C THR A 58 -22.70 7.32 -10.02
N TRP A 59 -22.50 8.54 -10.54
CA TRP A 59 -21.88 9.60 -9.75
C TRP A 59 -22.66 9.89 -8.47
N GLY A 60 -24.00 9.92 -8.54
CA GLY A 60 -24.86 10.16 -7.37
C GLY A 60 -24.74 9.07 -6.32
N LEU A 61 -24.78 7.77 -6.72
CA LEU A 61 -24.64 6.66 -5.78
C LEU A 61 -23.25 6.59 -5.19
N MET A 62 -22.20 6.79 -5.98
CA MET A 62 -20.82 6.86 -5.47
C MET A 62 -20.69 7.97 -4.43
N SER A 63 -21.21 9.18 -4.71
CA SER A 63 -21.17 10.30 -3.77
C SER A 63 -21.98 10.02 -2.50
N ALA A 64 -23.17 9.43 -2.61
CA ALA A 64 -23.97 9.00 -1.46
C ALA A 64 -23.23 7.96 -0.60
N CYS A 65 -22.61 6.98 -1.23
CA CYS A 65 -21.80 5.97 -0.52
C CYS A 65 -20.57 6.57 0.17
N VAL A 66 -19.91 7.55 -0.45
CA VAL A 66 -18.80 8.30 0.19
C VAL A 66 -19.30 9.05 1.42
N LEU A 67 -20.44 9.74 1.34
CA LEU A 67 -21.05 10.43 2.48
C LEU A 67 -21.44 9.46 3.59
N LEU A 68 -22.06 8.34 3.26
CA LEU A 68 -22.42 7.28 4.21
C LEU A 68 -21.16 6.68 4.87
N LEU A 69 -20.12 6.40 4.11
CA LEU A 69 -18.85 5.88 4.64
C LEU A 69 -18.23 6.86 5.66
N ASN A 70 -18.27 8.16 5.36
CA ASN A 70 -17.81 9.21 6.27
C ASN A 70 -18.71 9.30 7.53
N ALA A 71 -20.03 9.23 7.37
CA ALA A 71 -20.97 9.23 8.49
C ALA A 71 -20.77 8.01 9.41
N PHE A 72 -20.58 6.81 8.84
CA PHE A 72 -20.25 5.60 9.60
C PHE A 72 -18.92 5.72 10.33
N ALA A 73 -17.90 6.25 9.67
CA ALA A 73 -16.60 6.48 10.29
C ALA A 73 -16.72 7.44 11.48
N LEU A 74 -17.44 8.55 11.30
CA LEU A 74 -17.72 9.52 12.35
C LEU A 74 -18.50 8.90 13.52
N ALA A 75 -19.57 8.16 13.23
CA ALA A 75 -20.34 7.46 14.25
C ALA A 75 -19.51 6.42 15.01
N HIS A 76 -18.61 5.69 14.32
CA HIS A 76 -17.69 4.75 14.94
C HIS A 76 -16.70 5.46 15.87
N ILE A 77 -16.16 6.59 15.44
CA ILE A 77 -15.27 7.42 16.26
C ILE A 77 -16.04 7.93 17.49
N GLN A 78 -17.23 8.49 17.30
CA GLN A 78 -18.06 9.00 18.38
C GLN A 78 -18.44 7.94 19.42
N ARG A 79 -18.89 6.74 19.01
CA ARG A 79 -19.25 5.68 19.96
C ARG A 79 -18.15 5.35 20.94
N LYS A 80 -16.90 5.33 20.47
CA LYS A 80 -15.73 5.12 21.35
C LYS A 80 -15.42 6.30 22.27
N VAL A 81 -15.98 7.47 21.98
CA VAL A 81 -15.85 8.70 22.79
C VAL A 81 -16.98 8.83 23.78
N THR A 82 -18.22 8.54 23.36
CA THR A 82 -19.46 8.78 24.11
C THR A 82 -19.60 7.83 25.30
N ASP A 83 -18.93 6.68 25.28
CA ASP A 83 -18.82 5.85 26.50
C ASP A 83 -18.16 6.61 27.66
N ARG A 84 -17.66 7.81 27.45
CA ARG A 84 -16.97 8.63 28.47
C ARG A 84 -17.49 10.06 28.66
N LYS A 85 -18.05 10.75 27.64
CA LYS A 85 -18.61 12.13 27.74
C LYS A 85 -19.53 12.43 26.56
N ALA A 86 -20.65 13.11 26.78
CA ALA A 86 -21.54 13.60 25.71
C ALA A 86 -20.89 14.79 24.98
N LEU A 87 -20.05 14.47 23.97
CA LEU A 87 -19.41 15.46 23.11
C LEU A 87 -20.19 15.64 21.80
N THR A 88 -20.18 16.84 21.25
CA THR A 88 -20.67 17.08 19.89
C THR A 88 -19.78 16.34 18.86
N PRO A 89 -20.28 16.05 17.62
CA PRO A 89 -19.48 15.39 16.59
C PRO A 89 -18.13 16.05 16.32
N TRP A 90 -18.11 17.38 16.35
CA TRP A 90 -16.88 18.17 16.13
C TRP A 90 -15.91 18.04 17.31
N GLN A 91 -16.39 18.20 18.51
CA GLN A 91 -15.59 18.00 19.73
C GLN A 91 -15.04 16.57 19.83
N ALA A 92 -15.84 15.56 19.40
CA ALA A 92 -15.38 14.19 19.34
C ALA A 92 -14.27 13.98 18.33
N LEU A 93 -14.37 14.65 17.17
CA LEU A 93 -13.33 14.62 16.14
C LEU A 93 -12.05 15.33 16.62
N GLU A 94 -12.21 16.50 17.22
CA GLU A 94 -11.12 17.29 17.79
C GLU A 94 -10.41 16.53 18.91
N ALA A 95 -11.15 15.98 19.86
CA ALA A 95 -10.64 15.13 20.92
C ALA A 95 -9.96 13.84 20.37
N ALA A 96 -10.49 13.27 19.28
CA ALA A 96 -9.88 12.16 18.58
C ALA A 96 -8.54 12.54 17.92
N MET A 97 -8.50 13.71 17.29
CA MET A 97 -7.28 14.24 16.65
C MET A 97 -6.22 14.65 17.69
N HIS A 98 -6.63 15.19 18.82
CA HIS A 98 -5.75 15.56 19.93
C HIS A 98 -5.34 14.37 20.81
N GLY A 99 -5.81 13.16 20.53
CA GLY A 99 -5.41 11.97 21.27
C GLY A 99 -6.09 11.80 22.64
N GLU A 100 -7.01 12.69 23.01
CA GLU A 100 -7.74 12.64 24.30
C GLU A 100 -8.63 11.42 24.45
N ILE A 101 -8.71 10.59 23.41
CA ILE A 101 -9.56 9.42 23.30
C ILE A 101 -8.72 8.15 23.18
N SER A 102 -7.71 8.02 23.97
CA SER A 102 -7.08 6.73 24.11
C SER A 102 -7.52 6.00 25.36
N ALA A 103 -7.59 4.69 25.24
CA ALA A 103 -8.07 3.79 26.24
C ALA A 103 -7.25 3.86 27.53
N GLY A 104 -7.88 4.26 28.66
CA GLY A 104 -7.32 4.11 29.99
C GLY A 104 -6.41 5.25 30.45
N GLU A 105 -6.57 5.66 31.67
CA GLU A 105 -5.92 6.80 32.34
C GLU A 105 -4.39 6.86 32.31
N GLU A 106 -3.71 5.90 31.68
CA GLU A 106 -2.24 5.88 31.57
C GLU A 106 -1.68 6.67 30.37
N THR A 107 -2.51 7.24 29.48
CA THR A 107 -2.07 7.57 28.13
C THR A 107 -1.93 9.05 27.81
N THR A 108 -2.46 9.99 28.56
CA THR A 108 -2.33 11.42 28.25
C THR A 108 -0.89 11.95 28.45
N LEU A 109 -0.19 11.48 29.48
CA LEU A 109 1.24 11.73 29.66
C LEU A 109 2.11 10.97 28.62
N SER A 110 1.58 9.89 28.02
CA SER A 110 2.31 9.07 27.07
C SER A 110 2.29 9.60 25.64
N GLU A 111 1.26 10.37 25.21
CA GLU A 111 1.17 10.84 23.81
C GLU A 111 2.07 12.05 23.53
N GLU A 112 2.20 13.00 24.44
CA GLU A 112 3.21 14.05 24.33
C GLU A 112 4.62 13.47 24.45
N ALA A 113 4.81 12.52 25.38
CA ALA A 113 6.05 11.77 25.50
C ALA A 113 6.33 10.89 24.28
N ASN A 114 5.31 10.31 23.62
CA ASN A 114 5.46 9.51 22.42
C ASN A 114 5.70 10.38 21.18
N THR A 115 5.05 11.54 21.08
CA THR A 115 5.36 12.52 20.02
C THR A 115 6.77 13.09 20.18
N GLN A 116 7.18 13.44 21.41
CA GLN A 116 8.55 13.81 21.71
C GLN A 116 9.53 12.64 21.49
N ARG A 117 9.14 11.41 21.84
CA ARG A 117 9.92 10.20 21.54
C ARG A 117 10.02 9.94 20.04
N TRP A 118 8.98 10.23 19.25
CA TRP A 118 9.04 10.12 17.80
C TRP A 118 10.12 11.06 17.23
N PHE A 119 10.12 12.34 17.62
CA PHE A 119 11.16 13.29 17.23
C PHE A 119 12.54 12.97 17.86
N GLN A 120 12.58 12.37 19.04
CA GLN A 120 13.82 11.95 19.73
C GLN A 120 14.36 10.62 19.22
N SER A 121 13.51 9.65 18.91
CA SER A 121 13.91 8.36 18.30
C SER A 121 14.36 8.55 16.85
N HIS A 122 13.77 9.53 16.17
CA HIS A 122 14.20 9.98 14.85
C HIS A 122 15.22 11.13 15.00
N ARG A 123 16.31 10.89 15.73
CA ARG A 123 17.40 11.85 15.98
C ARG A 123 17.92 12.55 14.71
N ARG A 124 17.41 12.18 13.52
CA ARG A 124 17.71 12.77 12.23
C ARG A 124 16.40 13.00 11.48
N PRO A 125 15.71 14.14 11.64
CA PRO A 125 14.50 14.47 10.87
C PRO A 125 14.78 14.59 9.37
N LEU A 126 16.04 14.73 8.98
CA LEU A 126 16.46 14.95 7.60
C LEU A 126 15.91 13.89 6.60
N PRO A 127 15.99 12.56 6.85
CA PRO A 127 15.41 11.57 5.94
C PRO A 127 13.91 11.78 5.73
N PHE A 128 13.16 12.08 6.79
CA PHE A 128 11.74 12.36 6.70
C PHE A 128 11.45 13.62 5.90
N VAL A 129 12.20 14.70 6.18
CA VAL A 129 12.02 15.99 5.47
C VAL A 129 12.31 15.83 3.98
N ILE A 130 13.44 15.20 3.62
CA ILE A 130 13.78 14.96 2.21
C ILE A 130 12.68 14.11 1.55
N GLY A 131 12.30 13.00 2.15
CA GLY A 131 11.28 12.12 1.59
C GLY A 131 9.92 12.80 1.48
N ALA A 132 9.51 13.60 2.48
CA ALA A 132 8.25 14.34 2.45
C ALA A 132 8.26 15.45 1.38
N VAL A 133 9.37 16.17 1.22
CA VAL A 133 9.51 17.19 0.15
C VAL A 133 9.41 16.54 -1.22
N VAL A 134 10.11 15.43 -1.45
CA VAL A 134 10.02 14.70 -2.72
C VAL A 134 8.61 14.13 -2.95
N ALA A 135 7.97 13.57 -1.91
CA ALA A 135 6.60 13.10 -2.01
C ALA A 135 5.61 14.24 -2.34
N LEU A 136 5.77 15.40 -1.71
CA LEU A 136 4.97 16.60 -2.03
C LEU A 136 5.25 17.11 -3.45
N SER A 137 6.49 17.03 -3.93
CA SER A 137 6.82 17.45 -5.28
C SER A 137 6.09 16.61 -6.35
N CYS A 138 5.74 15.35 -6.04
CA CYS A 138 4.90 14.54 -6.93
C CYS A 138 3.53 15.17 -7.20
N LEU A 139 2.99 15.93 -6.23
CA LEU A 139 1.71 16.65 -6.39
C LEU A 139 1.86 17.94 -7.21
N THR A 140 3.09 18.42 -7.43
CA THR A 140 3.31 19.65 -8.20
C THR A 140 3.32 19.44 -9.69
N LEU A 141 3.71 18.24 -10.15
CA LEU A 141 3.80 17.94 -11.58
C LEU A 141 2.50 18.20 -12.36
N PRO A 142 1.31 17.82 -11.85
CA PRO A 142 0.04 18.15 -12.51
C PRO A 142 -0.32 19.63 -12.56
N PHE A 143 0.43 20.50 -11.90
CA PHE A 143 0.30 21.98 -12.10
C PHE A 143 1.17 22.48 -13.26
N LEU A 144 2.25 21.76 -13.53
CA LEU A 144 3.19 22.15 -14.59
C LEU A 144 2.79 21.58 -15.94
N GLN A 145 2.02 20.51 -15.96
CA GLN A 145 1.60 19.78 -17.12
C GLN A 145 0.13 19.37 -17.05
N THR A 146 -0.58 19.47 -18.17
CA THR A 146 -2.04 19.21 -18.20
C THR A 146 -2.39 17.74 -18.41
N LEU A 147 -1.49 16.96 -19.02
CA LEU A 147 -1.69 15.54 -19.33
C LEU A 147 -0.51 14.70 -18.87
N PRO A 148 -0.73 13.41 -18.56
CA PRO A 148 0.32 12.50 -18.16
C PRO A 148 1.41 12.33 -19.23
N PHE A 149 2.58 11.89 -18.80
CA PHE A 149 3.60 11.31 -19.69
C PHE A 149 3.22 9.86 -20.03
N GLY A 150 3.94 9.25 -20.96
CA GLY A 150 3.71 7.88 -21.37
C GLY A 150 2.46 7.71 -22.23
N VAL A 151 1.98 6.47 -22.35
CA VAL A 151 0.85 6.12 -23.23
C VAL A 151 -0.29 5.40 -22.49
N ASP A 152 -0.01 4.75 -21.38
CA ASP A 152 -1.00 3.94 -20.64
C ASP A 152 -2.21 4.76 -20.17
N TRP A 153 -2.00 6.04 -19.87
CA TRP A 153 -3.08 6.94 -19.43
C TRP A 153 -4.20 7.09 -20.43
N ILE A 154 -3.91 6.92 -21.73
CA ILE A 154 -4.92 7.03 -22.79
C ILE A 154 -6.00 5.99 -22.57
N GLY A 155 -5.62 4.72 -22.35
CA GLY A 155 -6.55 3.65 -22.05
C GLY A 155 -7.37 3.90 -20.77
N PHE A 156 -6.72 4.34 -19.70
CA PHE A 156 -7.43 4.66 -18.45
C PHE A 156 -8.37 5.86 -18.60
N SER A 157 -8.01 6.84 -19.40
CA SER A 157 -8.86 7.99 -19.70
C SER A 157 -10.08 7.60 -20.53
N MET A 158 -9.91 6.70 -21.50
CA MET A 158 -11.03 6.16 -22.29
C MET A 158 -12.00 5.40 -21.38
N LEU A 159 -11.50 4.50 -20.51
CA LEU A 159 -12.32 3.75 -19.55
C LEU A 159 -13.04 4.70 -18.58
N SER A 160 -12.33 5.68 -18.02
CA SER A 160 -12.90 6.68 -17.12
C SER A 160 -13.96 7.53 -17.81
N GLY A 161 -13.71 7.98 -19.03
CA GLY A 161 -14.67 8.72 -19.85
C GLY A 161 -15.92 7.90 -20.18
N GLN A 162 -15.75 6.61 -20.50
CA GLN A 162 -16.86 5.69 -20.75
C GLN A 162 -17.72 5.48 -19.48
N ILE A 163 -17.08 5.25 -18.32
CA ILE A 163 -17.81 5.12 -17.05
C ILE A 163 -18.54 6.42 -16.72
N HIS A 164 -17.92 7.58 -16.93
CA HIS A 164 -18.57 8.86 -16.73
C HIS A 164 -19.82 9.04 -17.60
N ALA A 165 -19.74 8.64 -18.87
CA ALA A 165 -20.81 8.81 -19.83
C ALA A 165 -21.97 7.79 -19.67
N THR A 166 -21.66 6.54 -19.31
CA THR A 166 -22.62 5.43 -19.38
C THR A 166 -22.81 4.68 -18.06
N GLY A 167 -21.99 4.92 -17.05
CA GLY A 167 -21.96 4.13 -15.81
C GLY A 167 -21.37 2.73 -15.96
N SER A 168 -20.75 2.41 -17.12
CA SER A 168 -20.26 1.09 -17.47
C SER A 168 -18.87 1.13 -18.09
N MET A 169 -18.12 0.03 -18.01
CA MET A 169 -16.85 -0.16 -18.72
C MET A 169 -17.00 -0.86 -20.08
N ASN A 170 -18.22 -1.17 -20.52
CA ASN A 170 -18.44 -1.84 -21.78
C ASN A 170 -18.08 -0.91 -22.95
N LEU A 171 -16.96 -1.16 -23.59
CA LEU A 171 -16.56 -0.44 -24.78
C LEU A 171 -17.33 -0.98 -25.99
N PRO A 172 -17.86 -0.11 -26.88
CA PRO A 172 -18.49 -0.54 -28.11
C PRO A 172 -17.56 -1.43 -28.93
N GLY A 173 -18.06 -2.58 -29.39
CA GLY A 173 -17.30 -3.54 -30.22
C GLY A 173 -16.40 -4.51 -29.44
N THR A 174 -16.38 -4.46 -28.11
CA THR A 174 -15.77 -5.50 -27.27
C THR A 174 -16.82 -6.54 -26.89
N ASN A 175 -16.40 -7.78 -26.64
CA ASN A 175 -17.30 -8.86 -26.21
C ASN A 175 -18.13 -8.42 -25.01
N GLU A 176 -19.44 -8.37 -25.21
CA GLU A 176 -20.41 -7.87 -24.24
C GLU A 176 -20.24 -8.57 -22.87
N GLY A 177 -20.16 -7.77 -21.81
CA GLY A 177 -20.32 -8.24 -20.44
C GLY A 177 -19.06 -8.67 -19.71
N PHE A 178 -17.85 -8.46 -20.27
CA PHE A 178 -16.63 -8.81 -19.54
C PHE A 178 -15.60 -7.68 -19.48
N TRP A 179 -15.08 -7.44 -18.27
CA TRP A 179 -14.03 -6.46 -18.08
C TRP A 179 -12.69 -6.96 -18.61
N THR A 180 -12.09 -6.16 -19.43
CA THR A 180 -10.69 -6.36 -19.83
C THR A 180 -9.71 -5.75 -18.85
N TYR A 181 -10.21 -4.94 -17.90
CA TYR A 181 -9.38 -4.21 -16.95
C TYR A 181 -10.04 -4.11 -15.56
N PRO A 182 -9.26 -4.11 -14.43
CA PRO A 182 -9.81 -3.92 -13.09
C PRO A 182 -10.51 -2.57 -12.92
N PRO A 183 -11.68 -2.52 -12.26
CA PRO A 183 -12.61 -1.39 -12.38
C PRO A 183 -12.29 -0.20 -11.46
N ALA A 184 -11.57 -0.40 -10.36
CA ALA A 184 -11.54 0.58 -9.28
C ALA A 184 -10.86 1.89 -9.68
N PHE A 185 -9.72 1.82 -10.40
CA PHE A 185 -8.98 3.01 -10.77
C PHE A 185 -9.77 3.90 -11.76
N PRO A 186 -10.25 3.39 -12.91
CA PRO A 186 -11.04 4.19 -13.83
C PRO A 186 -12.36 4.66 -13.23
N ALA A 187 -13.02 3.87 -12.35
CA ALA A 187 -14.27 4.28 -11.70
C ALA A 187 -14.07 5.45 -10.73
N LEU A 188 -12.98 5.44 -9.94
CA LEU A 188 -12.67 6.55 -9.05
C LEU A 188 -12.23 7.79 -9.83
N ALA A 189 -11.50 7.63 -10.93
CA ALA A 189 -11.15 8.73 -11.83
C ALA A 189 -12.41 9.36 -12.46
N ALA A 190 -13.40 8.55 -12.89
CA ALA A 190 -14.67 9.02 -13.39
C ALA A 190 -15.48 9.82 -12.35
N TRP A 191 -15.42 9.39 -11.08
CA TRP A 191 -16.05 10.13 -9.99
C TRP A 191 -15.39 11.50 -9.76
N ILE A 192 -14.05 11.59 -9.80
CA ILE A 192 -13.29 12.84 -9.70
C ILE A 192 -13.63 13.76 -10.89
N GLN A 193 -13.64 13.19 -12.11
CA GLN A 193 -14.03 13.91 -13.33
C GLN A 193 -15.39 14.57 -13.18
N SER A 194 -16.41 13.79 -12.76
CA SER A 194 -17.77 14.28 -12.58
C SER A 194 -17.89 15.31 -11.46
N SER A 195 -17.14 15.13 -10.37
CA SER A 195 -17.22 16.00 -9.19
C SER A 195 -16.55 17.37 -9.40
N LEU A 196 -15.52 17.44 -10.24
CA LEU A 196 -14.70 18.64 -10.42
C LEU A 196 -14.77 19.24 -11.83
N GLY A 197 -15.52 18.62 -12.76
CA GLY A 197 -15.58 19.05 -14.15
C GLY A 197 -14.26 18.95 -14.90
N LEU A 198 -13.39 17.98 -14.52
CA LEU A 198 -12.09 17.75 -15.17
C LEU A 198 -12.26 16.93 -16.46
N SER A 199 -11.29 17.00 -17.36
CA SER A 199 -11.18 15.99 -18.40
C SER A 199 -10.78 14.63 -17.79
N SER A 200 -11.11 13.52 -18.46
CA SER A 200 -10.74 12.18 -18.01
C SER A 200 -9.22 12.02 -17.87
N GLY A 201 -8.44 12.57 -18.80
CA GLY A 201 -6.98 12.59 -18.70
C GLY A 201 -6.45 13.33 -17.46
N GLN A 202 -7.02 14.47 -17.12
CA GLN A 202 -6.67 15.22 -15.92
C GLN A 202 -7.05 14.45 -14.65
N ALA A 203 -8.23 13.85 -14.61
CA ALA A 203 -8.67 13.08 -13.44
C ALA A 203 -7.75 11.86 -13.19
N VAL A 204 -7.38 11.13 -14.25
CA VAL A 204 -6.42 10.02 -14.21
C VAL A 204 -5.06 10.49 -13.71
N PHE A 205 -4.56 11.61 -14.25
CA PHE A 205 -3.27 12.18 -13.87
C PHE A 205 -3.22 12.58 -12.39
N HIS A 206 -4.23 13.33 -11.95
CA HIS A 206 -4.32 13.77 -10.57
C HIS A 206 -4.43 12.60 -9.58
N LEU A 207 -5.25 11.60 -9.90
CA LEU A 207 -5.44 10.41 -9.07
C LEU A 207 -4.17 9.58 -8.98
N GLY A 208 -3.44 9.42 -10.10
CA GLY A 208 -2.18 8.69 -10.13
C GLY A 208 -1.12 9.29 -9.22
N HIS A 209 -0.92 10.61 -9.32
CA HIS A 209 0.03 11.33 -8.48
C HIS A 209 -0.37 11.39 -7.01
N TYR A 210 -1.66 11.53 -6.72
CA TYR A 210 -2.15 11.44 -5.35
C TYR A 210 -1.96 10.03 -4.76
N SER A 211 -2.14 9.00 -5.57
CA SER A 211 -1.90 7.61 -5.14
C SER A 211 -0.43 7.37 -4.80
N LEU A 212 0.52 7.88 -5.60
CA LEU A 212 1.95 7.81 -5.29
C LEU A 212 2.29 8.54 -3.99
N PHE A 213 1.80 9.77 -3.84
CA PHE A 213 2.02 10.56 -2.63
C PHE A 213 1.52 9.83 -1.37
N THR A 214 0.30 9.34 -1.40
CA THR A 214 -0.30 8.62 -0.26
C THR A 214 0.37 7.27 0.01
N LEU A 215 0.84 6.57 -1.04
CA LEU A 215 1.60 5.33 -0.90
C LEU A 215 2.93 5.57 -0.16
N ILE A 216 3.70 6.58 -0.55
CA ILE A 216 4.97 6.92 0.10
C ILE A 216 4.76 7.18 1.59
N LEU A 217 3.78 8.03 1.93
CA LEU A 217 3.46 8.35 3.32
C LEU A 217 2.92 7.13 4.08
N GLY A 218 2.02 6.38 3.45
CA GLY A 218 1.40 5.20 4.04
C GLY A 218 2.41 4.11 4.39
N ILE A 219 3.37 3.82 3.52
CA ILE A 219 4.47 2.87 3.79
C ILE A 219 5.34 3.39 4.95
N GLY A 220 5.65 4.70 4.97
CA GLY A 220 6.34 5.31 6.10
C GLY A 220 5.60 5.10 7.41
N GLY A 221 4.30 5.39 7.44
CA GLY A 221 3.46 5.17 8.61
C GLY A 221 3.38 3.69 9.04
N ALA A 222 3.36 2.76 8.08
CA ALA A 222 3.35 1.33 8.38
C ALA A 222 4.67 0.86 9.02
N MET A 223 5.82 1.39 8.54
CA MET A 223 7.15 1.05 9.02
C MET A 223 7.57 1.78 10.30
N ASP A 224 6.83 2.80 10.69
CA ASP A 224 7.14 3.60 11.86
C ASP A 224 7.13 2.78 13.17
N ARG A 225 6.28 1.74 13.24
CA ARG A 225 6.25 0.82 14.37
C ARG A 225 7.58 0.10 14.61
N GLN A 226 8.34 -0.16 13.56
CA GLN A 226 9.68 -0.75 13.60
C GLN A 226 10.78 0.32 13.79
N GLY A 227 10.40 1.59 14.02
CA GLY A 227 11.32 2.71 14.11
C GLY A 227 11.96 3.12 12.78
N ALA A 228 11.43 2.63 11.65
CA ALA A 228 11.96 2.83 10.32
C ALA A 228 11.09 3.75 9.43
N GLY A 229 10.12 4.46 10.02
CA GLY A 229 9.14 5.25 9.27
C GLY A 229 9.76 6.36 8.43
N ALA A 230 10.64 7.17 9.01
CA ALA A 230 11.30 8.27 8.31
C ALA A 230 12.19 7.77 7.15
N GLN A 231 12.94 6.69 7.39
CA GLN A 231 13.79 6.06 6.40
C GLN A 231 12.97 5.44 5.27
N ALA A 232 11.79 4.87 5.60
CA ALA A 232 10.89 4.31 4.62
C ALA A 232 10.29 5.40 3.72
N VAL A 233 9.86 6.53 4.28
CA VAL A 233 9.39 7.68 3.47
C VAL A 233 10.48 8.12 2.49
N MET A 234 11.72 8.26 2.95
CA MET A 234 12.82 8.67 2.08
C MET A 234 13.16 7.62 1.03
N ALA A 235 13.28 6.34 1.41
CA ALA A 235 13.61 5.27 0.50
C ALA A 235 12.53 5.08 -0.59
N MET A 236 11.25 5.20 -0.21
CA MET A 236 10.14 5.19 -1.15
C MET A 236 10.15 6.40 -2.08
N ALA A 237 10.41 7.59 -1.55
CA ALA A 237 10.41 8.83 -2.33
C ALA A 237 11.59 8.94 -3.30
N LEU A 238 12.76 8.38 -2.97
CA LEU A 238 13.93 8.40 -3.83
C LEU A 238 14.00 7.23 -4.82
N GLY A 239 13.03 6.32 -4.77
CA GLY A 239 13.02 5.13 -5.60
C GLY A 239 12.67 5.36 -7.05
N ALA A 240 13.66 5.17 -7.93
CA ALA A 240 13.49 5.36 -9.36
C ALA A 240 12.39 4.48 -9.99
N GLY A 241 12.18 3.26 -9.48
CA GLY A 241 11.21 2.32 -10.05
C GLY A 241 9.77 2.83 -10.00
N LEU A 242 9.30 3.36 -8.86
CA LEU A 242 7.94 3.92 -8.76
C LEU A 242 7.75 5.14 -9.64
N PHE A 243 8.75 6.03 -9.70
CA PHE A 243 8.71 7.20 -10.58
C PHE A 243 8.70 6.80 -12.04
N ALA A 244 9.53 5.82 -12.46
CA ALA A 244 9.51 5.30 -13.80
C ALA A 244 8.11 4.80 -14.19
N LYS A 245 7.41 4.08 -13.28
CA LYS A 245 6.05 3.61 -13.55
C LYS A 245 5.03 4.75 -13.62
N VAL A 246 5.20 5.80 -12.83
CA VAL A 246 4.36 7.00 -12.90
C VAL A 246 4.61 7.78 -14.20
N PHE A 247 5.85 7.88 -14.66
CA PHE A 247 6.18 8.49 -15.96
C PHE A 247 5.66 7.68 -17.15
N ASP A 248 5.56 6.36 -17.01
CA ASP A 248 4.90 5.47 -17.96
C ASP A 248 3.37 5.50 -17.86
N SER A 249 2.85 6.30 -16.90
CA SER A 249 1.42 6.41 -16.56
C SER A 249 0.74 5.11 -16.07
N GLY A 250 1.50 4.15 -15.60
CA GLY A 250 0.99 2.92 -14.98
C GLY A 250 0.40 3.13 -13.58
N TYR A 251 -0.44 4.13 -13.44
CA TYR A 251 -1.01 4.57 -12.16
C TYR A 251 -1.77 3.48 -11.37
N PRO A 252 -2.57 2.60 -12.00
CA PRO A 252 -3.26 1.54 -11.26
C PRO A 252 -2.29 0.57 -10.58
N THR A 253 -1.14 0.29 -11.21
CA THR A 253 -0.08 -0.53 -10.60
C THR A 253 0.42 0.10 -9.30
N VAL A 254 0.70 1.42 -9.32
CA VAL A 254 1.14 2.17 -8.14
C VAL A 254 0.04 2.22 -7.09
N ALA A 255 -1.20 2.53 -7.49
CA ALA A 255 -2.35 2.60 -6.58
C ALA A 255 -2.62 1.25 -5.88
N SER A 256 -2.43 0.13 -6.57
CA SER A 256 -2.63 -1.21 -6.00
C SER A 256 -1.64 -1.53 -4.87
N GLN A 257 -0.47 -0.88 -4.83
CA GLN A 257 0.49 -1.05 -3.75
C GLN A 257 0.00 -0.46 -2.41
N LEU A 258 -1.07 0.35 -2.40
CA LEU A 258 -1.69 0.83 -1.15
C LEU A 258 -2.11 -0.31 -0.22
N GLY A 259 -2.44 -1.48 -0.76
CA GLY A 259 -2.71 -2.66 0.05
C GLY A 259 -1.54 -3.12 0.91
N LEU A 260 -0.31 -2.83 0.48
CA LEU A 260 0.90 -3.17 1.25
C LEU A 260 1.00 -2.38 2.55
N VAL A 261 0.40 -1.20 2.63
CA VAL A 261 0.29 -0.44 3.89
C VAL A 261 -0.43 -1.28 4.94
N VAL A 262 -1.57 -1.90 4.57
CA VAL A 262 -2.30 -2.82 5.47
C VAL A 262 -1.51 -4.10 5.70
N GLY A 263 -0.91 -4.67 4.66
CA GLY A 263 -0.08 -5.87 4.75
C GLY A 263 1.04 -5.72 5.78
N LEU A 264 1.81 -4.65 5.69
CA LEU A 264 2.90 -4.36 6.62
C LEU A 264 2.39 -4.08 8.03
N LEU A 265 1.31 -3.30 8.19
CA LEU A 265 0.68 -3.04 9.50
C LEU A 265 0.24 -4.32 10.21
N VAL A 266 -0.26 -5.30 9.44
CA VAL A 266 -0.80 -6.55 10.00
C VAL A 266 0.29 -7.60 10.16
N LEU A 267 1.13 -7.81 9.15
CA LEU A 267 2.04 -8.96 9.11
C LEU A 267 3.35 -8.74 9.85
N LEU A 268 3.81 -7.47 9.98
CA LEU A 268 4.94 -7.13 10.84
C LEU A 268 4.56 -7.02 12.34
N ARG A 269 3.28 -7.19 12.67
CA ARG A 269 2.81 -7.20 14.06
C ARG A 269 3.08 -8.55 14.70
N PRO A 270 3.52 -8.61 15.98
CA PRO A 270 3.65 -9.88 16.71
C PRO A 270 2.34 -10.67 16.71
N SER A 271 2.41 -11.99 16.56
CA SER A 271 1.23 -12.85 16.48
C SER A 271 0.32 -12.75 17.72
N SER A 272 0.91 -12.58 18.91
CA SER A 272 0.21 -12.40 20.17
C SER A 272 -0.69 -11.16 20.23
N THR A 273 -0.42 -10.14 19.42
CA THR A 273 -1.19 -8.89 19.37
C THR A 273 -2.14 -8.80 18.18
N ARG A 274 -2.24 -9.87 17.37
CA ARG A 274 -3.15 -9.91 16.21
C ARG A 274 -4.53 -10.39 16.64
N GLY A 275 -5.54 -9.58 16.38
CA GLY A 275 -6.94 -9.93 16.58
C GLY A 275 -7.67 -10.18 15.26
N LYS A 276 -8.91 -10.67 15.33
CA LYS A 276 -9.79 -10.94 14.17
C LYS A 276 -9.96 -9.71 13.25
N HIS A 277 -9.90 -8.49 13.80
CA HIS A 277 -10.01 -7.26 13.04
C HIS A 277 -8.82 -7.05 12.09
N HIS A 278 -7.61 -7.49 12.46
CA HIS A 278 -6.43 -7.44 11.59
C HIS A 278 -6.60 -8.36 10.37
N THR A 279 -7.08 -9.58 10.59
CA THR A 279 -7.38 -10.53 9.49
C THR A 279 -8.46 -9.97 8.57
N ARG A 280 -9.55 -9.40 9.12
CA ARG A 280 -10.60 -8.76 8.33
C ARG A 280 -10.06 -7.57 7.52
N GLY A 281 -9.23 -6.73 8.14
CA GLY A 281 -8.58 -5.60 7.45
C GLY A 281 -7.67 -6.06 6.31
N PHE A 282 -6.91 -7.15 6.50
CA PHE A 282 -6.09 -7.74 5.46
C PHE A 282 -6.94 -8.27 4.28
N ILE A 283 -8.01 -9.00 4.57
CA ILE A 283 -8.94 -9.51 3.54
C ILE A 283 -9.58 -8.33 2.77
N LEU A 284 -10.03 -7.30 3.48
CA LEU A 284 -10.57 -6.10 2.86
C LEU A 284 -9.54 -5.43 1.92
N ALA A 285 -8.30 -5.27 2.39
CA ALA A 285 -7.23 -4.71 1.56
C ALA A 285 -6.96 -5.56 0.32
N PHE A 286 -6.93 -6.89 0.47
CA PHE A 286 -6.76 -7.82 -0.64
C PHE A 286 -7.86 -7.68 -1.69
N LEU A 287 -9.12 -7.61 -1.26
CA LEU A 287 -10.26 -7.38 -2.17
C LEU A 287 -10.16 -6.01 -2.87
N CYS A 288 -9.84 -4.96 -2.13
CA CYS A 288 -9.68 -3.63 -2.72
C CYS A 288 -8.57 -3.61 -3.78
N VAL A 289 -7.39 -4.17 -3.50
CA VAL A 289 -6.29 -4.14 -4.47
C VAL A 289 -6.54 -5.01 -5.69
N THR A 290 -7.27 -6.11 -5.55
CA THR A 290 -7.70 -6.95 -6.69
C THR A 290 -8.57 -6.15 -7.65
N LEU A 291 -9.43 -5.27 -7.14
CA LEU A 291 -10.25 -4.38 -7.96
C LEU A 291 -9.44 -3.22 -8.58
N ILE A 292 -8.27 -2.88 -8.03
CA ILE A 292 -7.41 -1.81 -8.56
C ILE A 292 -6.50 -2.36 -9.66
N HIS A 293 -5.69 -3.39 -9.33
CA HIS A 293 -4.77 -4.03 -10.26
C HIS A 293 -4.23 -5.35 -9.68
N PRO A 294 -4.11 -6.41 -10.48
CA PRO A 294 -3.67 -7.73 -10.00
C PRO A 294 -2.26 -7.72 -9.38
N THR A 295 -1.38 -6.85 -9.81
CA THR A 295 -0.03 -6.71 -9.24
C THR A 295 -0.08 -6.51 -7.72
N GLY A 296 -0.94 -5.61 -7.23
CA GLY A 296 -1.07 -5.36 -5.78
C GLY A 296 -1.53 -6.60 -5.01
N ALA A 297 -2.46 -7.37 -5.57
CA ALA A 297 -2.92 -8.62 -4.96
C ALA A 297 -1.80 -9.67 -4.92
N ILE A 298 -0.99 -9.80 -5.99
CA ILE A 298 0.15 -10.71 -6.03
C ILE A 298 1.20 -10.31 -4.99
N TYR A 299 1.57 -9.02 -4.91
CA TYR A 299 2.52 -8.53 -3.91
C TYR A 299 2.04 -8.76 -2.48
N LEU A 300 0.77 -8.50 -2.21
CA LEU A 300 0.17 -8.72 -0.90
C LEU A 300 0.08 -10.22 -0.55
N GLY A 301 -0.28 -11.05 -1.54
CA GLY A 301 -0.29 -12.51 -1.42
C GLY A 301 1.10 -13.08 -1.15
N MET A 302 2.13 -12.58 -1.84
CA MET A 302 3.52 -12.99 -1.62
C MET A 302 4.03 -12.56 -0.24
N LEU A 303 3.64 -11.37 0.26
CA LEU A 303 3.95 -10.94 1.62
C LEU A 303 3.29 -11.86 2.66
N MET A 304 2.05 -12.29 2.42
CA MET A 304 1.38 -13.29 3.26
C MET A 304 2.09 -14.65 3.19
N ALA A 305 2.46 -15.11 2.00
CA ALA A 305 3.19 -16.36 1.83
C ALA A 305 4.53 -16.34 2.58
N ALA A 306 5.30 -15.26 2.46
CA ALA A 306 6.53 -15.06 3.22
C ALA A 306 6.28 -15.11 4.74
N HIS A 307 5.20 -14.46 5.20
CA HIS A 307 4.82 -14.49 6.60
C HIS A 307 4.52 -15.91 7.10
N LEU A 308 3.83 -16.71 6.30
CA LEU A 308 3.54 -18.11 6.62
C LEU A 308 4.80 -18.97 6.67
N VAL A 309 5.69 -18.83 5.68
CA VAL A 309 6.96 -19.57 5.64
C VAL A 309 7.81 -19.26 6.87
N ILE A 310 7.91 -17.99 7.26
CA ILE A 310 8.67 -17.61 8.45
C ILE A 310 7.98 -18.09 9.73
N GLY A 311 6.65 -17.98 9.81
CA GLY A 311 5.87 -18.49 10.94
C GLY A 311 6.04 -20.00 11.16
N LEU A 312 6.00 -20.79 10.08
CA LEU A 312 6.25 -22.24 10.13
C LEU A 312 7.63 -22.59 10.66
N ARG A 313 8.64 -21.76 10.35
CA ARG A 313 10.02 -22.00 10.78
C ARG A 313 10.27 -21.65 12.25
N LEU A 314 9.51 -20.69 12.79
CA LEU A 314 9.75 -20.18 14.15
C LEU A 314 8.87 -20.86 15.22
N ASP A 315 7.79 -21.54 14.82
CA ASP A 315 6.76 -22.02 15.75
C ASP A 315 6.82 -23.53 15.97
N GLU A 316 7.90 -24.03 16.56
CA GLU A 316 7.94 -25.42 17.04
C GLU A 316 7.05 -25.66 18.28
N LYS A 317 6.53 -24.64 18.95
CA LYS A 317 5.87 -24.77 20.26
C LYS A 317 4.45 -24.17 20.41
N HIS A 318 3.96 -23.33 19.54
CA HIS A 318 2.68 -22.63 19.75
C HIS A 318 1.73 -22.71 18.54
N GLY A 319 0.99 -23.77 18.47
CA GLY A 319 -0.35 -23.60 17.97
C GLY A 319 -0.70 -24.18 16.62
N ALA A 320 -0.89 -25.48 16.58
CA ALA A 320 -1.57 -26.15 15.48
C ALA A 320 -2.84 -25.42 14.98
N ASN A 321 -3.50 -24.64 15.83
CA ASN A 321 -4.73 -23.92 15.49
C ASN A 321 -4.48 -22.60 14.76
N VAL A 322 -3.48 -21.81 15.17
CA VAL A 322 -3.11 -20.54 14.47
C VAL A 322 -2.46 -20.89 13.13
N GLN A 323 -1.61 -21.91 13.12
CA GLN A 323 -0.98 -22.43 11.93
C GLN A 323 -2.01 -22.96 10.92
N ARG A 324 -3.01 -23.75 11.38
CA ARG A 324 -4.12 -24.22 10.53
C ARG A 324 -4.94 -23.05 9.98
N LEU A 325 -5.28 -22.06 10.80
CA LEU A 325 -6.02 -20.89 10.35
C LEU A 325 -5.24 -20.09 9.31
N LEU A 326 -3.95 -19.86 9.51
CA LEU A 326 -3.08 -19.13 8.59
C LEU A 326 -2.87 -19.91 7.28
N VAL A 327 -2.60 -21.22 7.37
CA VAL A 327 -2.45 -22.09 6.19
C VAL A 327 -3.78 -22.18 5.43
N THR A 328 -4.90 -22.33 6.13
CA THR A 328 -6.24 -22.36 5.51
C THR A 328 -6.57 -21.00 4.86
N SER A 329 -6.26 -19.88 5.52
CA SER A 329 -6.48 -18.54 4.94
C SER A 329 -5.58 -18.27 3.74
N ALA A 330 -4.31 -18.68 3.79
CA ALA A 330 -3.40 -18.57 2.65
C ALA A 330 -3.83 -19.47 1.51
N PHE A 331 -4.24 -20.71 1.82
CA PHE A 331 -4.77 -21.63 0.82
C PHE A 331 -6.05 -21.09 0.17
N LEU A 332 -6.98 -20.57 0.96
CA LEU A 332 -8.22 -19.95 0.46
C LEU A 332 -7.92 -18.70 -0.38
N LEU A 333 -7.03 -17.83 0.08
CA LEU A 333 -6.63 -16.62 -0.66
C LEU A 333 -5.87 -16.96 -1.92
N THR A 334 -4.95 -17.93 -1.86
CA THR A 334 -4.21 -18.40 -3.05
C THR A 334 -5.14 -19.11 -4.01
N THR A 335 -6.09 -19.91 -3.51
CA THR A 335 -7.10 -20.58 -4.32
C THR A 335 -8.08 -19.56 -4.94
N ALA A 336 -8.54 -18.57 -4.18
CA ALA A 336 -9.40 -17.50 -4.70
C ALA A 336 -8.68 -16.65 -5.76
N ALA A 337 -7.40 -16.32 -5.52
CA ALA A 337 -6.56 -15.64 -6.50
C ALA A 337 -6.30 -16.53 -7.74
N ALA A 338 -6.04 -17.81 -7.54
CA ALA A 338 -5.87 -18.77 -8.64
C ALA A 338 -7.17 -18.97 -9.43
N VAL A 339 -8.32 -19.05 -8.77
CA VAL A 339 -9.64 -19.16 -9.43
C VAL A 339 -9.96 -17.87 -10.18
N ALA A 340 -9.74 -16.70 -9.55
CA ALA A 340 -9.90 -15.43 -10.25
C ALA A 340 -8.98 -15.31 -11.47
N LEU A 341 -7.72 -15.75 -11.33
CA LEU A 341 -6.77 -15.79 -12.45
C LEU A 341 -7.15 -16.84 -13.50
N LEU A 342 -7.66 -18.02 -13.11
CA LEU A 342 -8.16 -19.03 -14.06
C LEU A 342 -9.34 -18.53 -14.87
N ILE A 343 -10.24 -17.75 -14.27
CA ILE A 343 -11.36 -17.11 -14.96
C ILE A 343 -10.87 -16.01 -15.92
N LEU A 344 -9.82 -15.28 -15.53
CA LEU A 344 -9.26 -14.18 -16.31
C LEU A 344 -8.19 -14.65 -17.31
N ALA A 345 -7.41 -15.69 -16.97
CA ALA A 345 -6.29 -16.17 -17.76
C ALA A 345 -6.61 -16.54 -19.20
N PRO A 346 -7.70 -17.26 -19.52
CA PRO A 346 -8.00 -17.62 -20.92
C PRO A 346 -8.10 -16.40 -21.82
N ARG A 347 -8.68 -15.32 -21.32
CA ARG A 347 -8.87 -14.07 -22.07
C ARG A 347 -7.65 -13.17 -22.10
N MET A 348 -6.83 -13.22 -21.07
CA MET A 348 -5.54 -12.52 -21.04
C MET A 348 -4.50 -13.22 -21.92
N LEU A 349 -4.56 -14.55 -22.03
CA LEU A 349 -3.68 -15.34 -22.92
C LEU A 349 -4.10 -15.24 -24.40
N GLU A 350 -5.38 -15.01 -24.69
CA GLU A 350 -5.86 -14.70 -26.04
C GLU A 350 -5.47 -13.29 -26.49
N ALA A 351 -5.19 -12.38 -25.57
CA ALA A 351 -4.61 -11.09 -25.92
C ALA A 351 -3.17 -11.30 -26.38
N SER A 352 -2.93 -11.11 -27.65
CA SER A 352 -1.62 -11.21 -28.35
C SER A 352 -0.50 -10.34 -27.76
N VAL A 353 -0.81 -9.54 -26.75
CA VAL A 353 0.09 -8.70 -25.95
C VAL A 353 1.32 -9.47 -25.45
N PHE A 354 1.18 -10.76 -25.12
CA PHE A 354 2.30 -11.58 -24.67
C PHE A 354 3.30 -11.93 -25.80
N ALA A 355 2.81 -11.98 -27.05
CA ALA A 355 3.64 -12.32 -28.21
C ALA A 355 4.34 -11.11 -28.82
N GLU A 356 3.75 -9.92 -28.74
CA GLU A 356 4.25 -8.70 -29.40
C GLU A 356 5.24 -7.90 -28.58
N TYR A 357 5.09 -7.86 -27.24
CA TYR A 357 6.03 -7.20 -26.36
C TYR A 357 7.09 -8.19 -25.87
N GLY A 358 7.92 -8.67 -26.76
CA GLY A 358 9.10 -9.48 -26.45
C GLY A 358 10.06 -8.78 -25.51
N TRP A 359 9.73 -8.70 -24.23
CA TRP A 359 10.64 -8.25 -23.18
C TRP A 359 11.78 -9.27 -23.07
N GLN A 360 12.84 -9.00 -23.79
CA GLN A 360 13.95 -9.91 -23.92
C GLN A 360 14.92 -9.75 -22.74
N GLY A 361 14.89 -10.73 -21.86
CA GLY A 361 15.94 -10.99 -20.88
C GLY A 361 15.78 -10.30 -19.52
N GLY A 362 16.50 -10.79 -18.54
CA GLY A 362 16.51 -10.27 -17.17
C GLY A 362 17.21 -8.91 -16.98
N ARG A 363 17.71 -8.31 -18.04
CA ARG A 363 18.41 -7.01 -17.97
C ARG A 363 17.57 -5.90 -17.33
N PRO A 364 16.29 -5.70 -17.67
CA PRO A 364 15.49 -4.67 -17.03
C PRO A 364 15.33 -4.89 -15.52
N LEU A 365 15.20 -6.14 -15.05
CA LEU A 365 15.13 -6.46 -13.61
C LEU A 365 16.36 -5.97 -12.84
N LEU A 366 17.54 -6.04 -13.47
CA LEU A 366 18.78 -5.64 -12.85
C LEU A 366 19.06 -4.14 -13.01
N THR A 367 18.78 -3.56 -14.18
CA THR A 367 19.19 -2.18 -14.50
C THR A 367 18.35 -1.14 -13.78
N TYR A 368 17.04 -1.30 -13.71
CA TYR A 368 16.16 -0.28 -13.10
C TYR A 368 16.34 -0.15 -11.59
N ASN A 369 16.73 -1.24 -10.91
CA ASN A 369 16.82 -1.27 -9.46
C ASN A 369 18.19 -1.74 -8.92
N LEU A 370 19.24 -1.65 -9.72
CA LEU A 370 20.55 -2.24 -9.38
C LEU A 370 21.07 -1.80 -8.01
N LEU A 371 21.05 -0.49 -7.72
CA LEU A 371 21.53 0.03 -6.44
C LEU A 371 20.62 -0.43 -5.28
N LEU A 372 19.30 -0.43 -5.50
CA LEU A 372 18.35 -0.93 -4.52
C LEU A 372 18.48 -2.45 -4.35
N LEU A 373 18.75 -3.18 -5.42
CA LEU A 373 18.99 -4.64 -5.38
C LEU A 373 20.22 -4.97 -4.53
N ILE A 374 21.33 -4.30 -4.75
CA ILE A 374 22.56 -4.47 -3.97
C ILE A 374 22.31 -4.10 -2.50
N GLY A 375 21.71 -2.94 -2.25
CA GLY A 375 21.34 -2.48 -0.91
C GLY A 375 20.36 -3.42 -0.22
N GLY A 376 19.35 -3.92 -0.96
CA GLY A 376 18.38 -4.88 -0.47
C GLY A 376 18.99 -6.24 -0.12
N ALA A 377 19.88 -6.77 -0.96
CA ALA A 377 20.60 -8.02 -0.68
C ALA A 377 21.50 -7.89 0.55
N TYR A 378 22.21 -6.78 0.66
CA TYR A 378 23.02 -6.48 1.85
C TYR A 378 22.14 -6.35 3.11
N ALA A 379 21.00 -5.64 3.01
CA ALA A 379 20.03 -5.52 4.09
C ALA A 379 19.45 -6.89 4.51
N ALA A 380 19.08 -7.72 3.55
CA ALA A 380 18.61 -9.09 3.80
C ALA A 380 19.63 -9.92 4.56
N TRP A 381 20.91 -9.85 4.16
CA TRP A 381 22.00 -10.53 4.85
C TRP A 381 22.22 -10.02 6.27
N ARG A 382 22.20 -8.70 6.48
CA ARG A 382 22.39 -8.08 7.78
C ARG A 382 21.24 -8.37 8.74
N LEU A 383 20.01 -8.31 8.24
CA LEU A 383 18.78 -8.49 9.03
C LEU A 383 18.30 -9.95 9.13
N ARG A 384 19.11 -10.93 8.68
CA ARG A 384 18.73 -12.34 8.64
C ARG A 384 18.39 -12.96 10.00
N THR A 385 18.77 -12.32 11.10
CA THR A 385 18.50 -12.77 12.47
C THR A 385 17.23 -12.15 13.06
N SER A 386 16.68 -11.10 12.45
CA SER A 386 15.43 -10.49 12.88
C SER A 386 14.24 -11.10 12.14
N VAL A 387 13.11 -11.28 12.83
CA VAL A 387 11.89 -11.85 12.22
C VAL A 387 11.37 -10.96 11.09
N GLU A 388 11.36 -9.65 11.32
CA GLU A 388 10.96 -8.65 10.34
C GLU A 388 11.89 -8.65 9.13
N GLY A 389 13.20 -8.71 9.36
CA GLY A 389 14.19 -8.80 8.29
C GLY A 389 14.05 -10.06 7.46
N MET A 390 13.88 -11.23 8.10
CA MET A 390 13.63 -12.50 7.41
C MET A 390 12.33 -12.45 6.60
N LEU A 391 11.25 -11.89 7.16
CA LEU A 391 9.98 -11.75 6.47
C LEU A 391 10.11 -10.90 5.20
N LEU A 392 10.70 -9.72 5.32
CA LEU A 392 10.87 -8.80 4.20
C LEU A 392 11.85 -9.35 3.15
N ALA A 393 12.92 -10.00 3.58
CA ALA A 393 13.87 -10.65 2.67
C ALA A 393 13.24 -11.82 1.90
N THR A 394 12.45 -12.65 2.57
CA THR A 394 11.71 -13.75 1.95
C THR A 394 10.67 -13.23 0.96
N TRP A 395 9.95 -12.17 1.34
CA TRP A 395 9.02 -11.51 0.44
C TRP A 395 9.69 -10.97 -0.82
N PHE A 396 10.78 -10.21 -0.65
CA PHE A 396 11.55 -9.70 -1.77
C PHE A 396 12.07 -10.81 -2.68
N ALA A 397 12.71 -11.83 -2.10
CA ALA A 397 13.26 -12.96 -2.86
C ALA A 397 12.15 -13.70 -3.61
N GLY A 398 11.01 -13.94 -2.97
CA GLY A 398 9.87 -14.62 -3.58
C GLY A 398 9.31 -13.84 -4.77
N VAL A 399 9.12 -12.53 -4.61
CA VAL A 399 8.65 -11.66 -5.71
C VAL A 399 9.65 -11.63 -6.85
N TRP A 400 10.94 -11.51 -6.54
CA TRP A 400 12.02 -11.49 -7.55
C TRP A 400 12.11 -12.81 -8.32
N VAL A 401 12.13 -13.94 -7.62
CA VAL A 401 12.15 -15.27 -8.25
C VAL A 401 10.90 -15.49 -9.12
N LEU A 402 9.71 -15.19 -8.57
CA LEU A 402 8.47 -15.37 -9.32
C LEU A 402 8.44 -14.51 -10.58
N SER A 403 8.96 -13.29 -10.54
CA SER A 403 9.00 -12.41 -11.73
C SER A 403 9.94 -12.90 -12.82
N GLY A 404 10.95 -13.73 -12.49
CA GLY A 404 11.90 -14.31 -13.45
C GLY A 404 11.48 -15.65 -14.05
N ILE A 405 10.42 -16.28 -13.54
CA ILE A 405 10.03 -17.64 -13.96
C ILE A 405 9.70 -17.73 -15.44
N HIS A 406 9.02 -16.72 -16.01
CA HIS A 406 8.65 -16.72 -17.43
C HIS A 406 9.88 -16.63 -18.38
N LEU A 407 11.06 -16.34 -17.84
CA LEU A 407 12.34 -16.34 -18.60
C LEU A 407 13.01 -17.71 -18.61
N VAL A 408 12.47 -18.67 -17.86
CA VAL A 408 13.04 -20.03 -17.74
C VAL A 408 12.34 -20.94 -18.74
N GLU A 409 13.13 -21.47 -19.69
CA GLU A 409 12.66 -22.41 -20.72
C GLU A 409 11.88 -23.57 -20.09
N GLY A 410 10.68 -23.84 -20.60
CA GLY A 410 9.76 -24.86 -20.12
C GLY A 410 8.81 -24.42 -19.01
N LEU A 411 9.19 -23.50 -18.15
CA LEU A 411 8.29 -22.96 -17.09
C LEU A 411 7.30 -21.95 -17.64
N GLU A 412 7.65 -21.26 -18.72
CA GLU A 412 6.75 -20.36 -19.45
C GLU A 412 5.53 -21.08 -20.04
N GLN A 413 5.61 -22.40 -20.19
CA GLN A 413 4.51 -23.24 -20.68
C GLN A 413 3.45 -23.53 -19.61
N ILE A 414 3.71 -23.23 -18.33
CA ILE A 414 2.73 -23.39 -17.26
C ILE A 414 1.87 -22.13 -17.20
N PRO A 415 0.60 -22.13 -17.71
CA PRO A 415 -0.13 -20.89 -17.99
C PRO A 415 -0.27 -19.95 -16.80
N ILE A 416 -0.66 -20.49 -15.61
CA ILE A 416 -0.89 -19.65 -14.43
C ILE A 416 0.43 -19.08 -13.91
N LEU A 417 1.48 -19.90 -13.87
CA LEU A 417 2.78 -19.50 -13.37
C LEU A 417 3.43 -18.48 -14.31
N SER A 418 3.35 -18.70 -15.61
CA SER A 418 3.81 -17.78 -16.65
C SER A 418 3.08 -16.44 -16.57
N LEU A 419 1.75 -16.46 -16.42
CA LEU A 419 0.95 -15.24 -16.27
C LEU A 419 1.33 -14.45 -15.02
N LEU A 420 1.44 -15.10 -13.85
CA LEU A 420 1.86 -14.45 -12.62
C LEU A 420 3.25 -13.85 -12.75
N SER A 421 4.17 -14.61 -13.32
CA SER A 421 5.54 -14.19 -13.56
C SER A 421 5.59 -13.00 -14.51
N TYR A 422 4.87 -13.04 -15.63
CA TYR A 422 4.82 -11.94 -16.58
C TYR A 422 4.22 -10.66 -15.98
N VAL A 423 3.12 -10.75 -15.24
CA VAL A 423 2.52 -9.61 -14.56
C VAL A 423 3.53 -8.98 -13.58
N LEU A 424 4.26 -9.80 -12.84
CA LEU A 424 5.31 -9.30 -11.95
C LEU A 424 6.50 -8.74 -12.74
N TYR A 425 6.90 -9.34 -13.84
CA TYR A 425 8.01 -8.86 -14.67
C TYR A 425 7.67 -7.54 -15.33
N SER A 426 6.56 -7.44 -16.05
CA SER A 426 6.16 -6.24 -16.78
C SER A 426 5.83 -5.07 -15.86
N MET A 427 5.24 -5.37 -14.70
CA MET A 427 4.82 -4.39 -13.70
C MET A 427 5.79 -4.35 -12.50
N GLY A 428 6.43 -5.47 -12.20
CA GLY A 428 7.25 -5.71 -11.04
C GLY A 428 8.57 -4.95 -11.07
N LEU A 429 9.16 -4.72 -12.25
CA LEU A 429 10.34 -3.87 -12.39
C LEU A 429 10.21 -2.56 -11.62
N HIS A 430 8.98 -2.01 -11.63
CA HIS A 430 8.65 -0.76 -10.97
C HIS A 430 8.19 -0.98 -9.52
N ALA A 431 7.64 -2.15 -9.20
CA ALA A 431 7.08 -2.45 -7.88
C ALA A 431 8.07 -3.16 -6.93
N PHE A 432 9.19 -3.71 -7.42
CA PHE A 432 10.31 -4.19 -6.58
C PHE A 432 10.83 -3.13 -5.64
N HIS A 433 10.68 -1.89 -6.02
CA HIS A 433 11.08 -0.77 -5.21
C HIS A 433 10.47 -0.83 -3.80
N VAL A 434 9.19 -1.23 -3.65
CA VAL A 434 8.52 -1.24 -2.36
C VAL A 434 9.17 -2.23 -1.36
N PRO A 435 9.30 -3.53 -1.65
CA PRO A 435 9.96 -4.46 -0.73
C PRO A 435 11.43 -4.08 -0.46
N LEU A 436 12.16 -3.60 -1.45
CA LEU A 436 13.55 -3.17 -1.27
C LEU A 436 13.67 -1.92 -0.40
N ALA A 437 12.82 -0.91 -0.62
CA ALA A 437 12.80 0.32 0.15
C ALA A 437 12.49 0.06 1.63
N VAL A 438 11.53 -0.82 1.90
CA VAL A 438 11.13 -1.23 3.26
C VAL A 438 12.27 -1.97 3.96
N LEU A 439 12.91 -2.91 3.26
CA LEU A 439 14.05 -3.67 3.80
C LEU A 439 15.25 -2.76 4.09
N PHE A 440 15.56 -1.84 3.17
CA PHE A 440 16.64 -0.86 3.34
C PHE A 440 16.35 0.12 4.49
N ALA A 441 15.11 0.57 4.64
CA ALA A 441 14.70 1.43 5.72
C ALA A 441 14.89 0.77 7.09
N LEU A 442 14.55 -0.52 7.19
CA LEU A 442 14.74 -1.31 8.42
C LEU A 442 16.24 -1.46 8.75
N LEU A 443 17.08 -1.77 7.76
CA LEU A 443 18.54 -1.84 7.94
C LEU A 443 19.11 -0.51 8.45
N TRP A 444 18.68 0.59 7.86
CA TRP A 444 19.17 1.91 8.26
C TRP A 444 18.77 2.26 9.68
N SER A 445 17.53 1.95 10.06
CA SER A 445 17.06 2.14 11.43
C SER A 445 17.87 1.31 12.42
N ASP A 446 18.15 0.04 12.11
CA ASP A 446 18.93 -0.86 12.96
C ASP A 446 20.35 -0.36 13.14
N SER A 447 21.02 0.06 12.08
CA SER A 447 22.39 0.61 12.14
C SER A 447 22.48 1.87 12.99
N THR A 448 21.47 2.73 12.99
CA THR A 448 21.44 3.95 13.82
C THR A 448 21.21 3.66 15.29
N ASN A 449 20.49 2.58 15.61
CA ASN A 449 20.28 2.14 16.99
C ASN A 449 21.55 1.51 17.59
N LEU A 450 22.29 0.73 16.81
CA LEU A 450 23.57 0.12 17.26
C LEU A 450 24.60 1.19 17.63
N THR A 451 24.79 2.22 16.80
CA THR A 451 25.72 3.31 17.09
C THR A 451 25.35 4.07 18.35
N SER A 452 24.07 4.20 18.69
CA SER A 452 23.62 4.86 19.91
C SER A 452 23.86 4.03 21.17
N VAL A 453 23.85 2.70 21.08
CA VAL A 453 24.14 1.78 22.19
C VAL A 453 25.64 1.70 22.42
N GLU A 454 26.45 1.65 21.37
CA GLU A 454 27.92 1.64 21.47
C GLU A 454 28.46 2.96 22.01
N GLN A 455 27.90 4.13 21.61
CA GLN A 455 28.23 5.41 22.19
C GLN A 455 27.90 5.48 23.70
N LYS A 456 26.77 4.89 24.13
CA LYS A 456 26.45 4.83 25.57
C LYS A 456 27.36 3.88 26.32
N ARG A 457 27.82 2.77 25.73
CA ARG A 457 28.80 1.86 26.36
C ARG A 457 30.19 2.45 26.39
N GLY A 458 30.59 3.21 25.37
CA GLY A 458 31.88 3.92 25.35
C GLY A 458 32.00 5.03 26.39
N PHE A 459 30.88 5.62 26.83
CA PHE A 459 30.89 6.69 27.87
C PHE A 459 30.90 6.15 29.30
N VAL A 460 30.62 4.85 29.50
CA VAL A 460 30.65 4.22 30.84
C VAL A 460 32.03 3.55 31.13
N GLY A 461 32.90 3.49 30.12
CA GLY A 461 34.20 2.78 30.21
C GLY A 461 35.44 3.60 30.53
N VAL A 462 35.31 4.91 30.84
CA VAL A 462 36.45 5.74 31.29
C VAL A 462 36.12 6.33 32.65
N GLY A 463 36.00 5.46 33.64
CA GLY A 463 36.17 5.82 35.05
C GLY A 463 37.66 5.68 35.36
N TRP A 464 38.35 6.77 35.38
CA TRP A 464 39.65 6.85 36.06
C TRP A 464 39.36 6.80 37.56
N ASP A 465 39.70 5.69 38.20
CA ASP A 465 39.89 5.68 39.63
C ASP A 465 41.35 6.13 39.92
N PRO A 466 41.58 6.97 40.98
CA PRO A 466 42.85 7.54 41.31
C PRO A 466 43.83 6.55 41.99
#